data_7619aa77b6c45b34ab7c4c50f66946e0
#
_entry.id   7619aa77b6c45b34ab7c4c50f66946e0
#
_cell.length_a   1.000
_cell.length_b   1.000
_cell.length_c   1.000
_cell.angle_alpha   90.00
_cell.angle_beta   90.00
_cell.angle_gamma   90.00
#
_symmetry.space_group_name_H-M   'P 1'
#
loop_
_entity.id
_entity.type
_entity.pdbx_description
1 polymer ?
#
loop_
_entity_poly.entity_id
_entity_poly.type
_entity_poly.pdbx_seq_one_letter_code
_entity_poly.pdbx_strand_id
1 'polypeptide(L)'
;MNESVLYPYQRRYLNDTSRFKSGMWSRQTGKTFTTTLEAVLDCLDAETQGKSRRWTILSVSQARALDAMDNGVKLHLRAFKAGFEALSVPFAANELAFEVRLPKGSRIRCVAANPDTARGMTENLILDEFAHHKDNRAIWKALFPVISRPDLKLRVISTPGGVGDKFHEIMTDPESVFSR
;
A
#
# COMPACT_ATOMS: atom_id res chain seq x y z
N MET A 1 -5.27 -11.64 -28.47
CA MET A 1 -5.97 -11.09 -27.31
C MET A 1 -4.92 -10.70 -26.27
N ASN A 2 -4.80 -9.41 -25.95
CA ASN A 2 -3.91 -8.99 -24.87
C ASN A 2 -4.57 -9.35 -23.53
N GLU A 3 -4.31 -10.54 -23.04
CA GLU A 3 -4.74 -10.93 -21.70
C GLU A 3 -3.93 -10.14 -20.67
N SER A 4 -4.50 -9.07 -20.16
CA SER A 4 -3.90 -8.31 -19.06
C SER A 4 -3.98 -9.16 -17.79
N VAL A 5 -2.85 -9.31 -17.10
CA VAL A 5 -2.77 -9.96 -15.78
C VAL A 5 -3.66 -9.26 -14.74
N LEU A 6 -4.00 -7.99 -14.97
CA LEU A 6 -4.80 -7.17 -14.07
C LEU A 6 -6.24 -7.02 -14.56
N TYR A 7 -7.19 -7.13 -13.66
CA TYR A 7 -8.58 -6.80 -13.92
C TYR A 7 -8.77 -5.30 -14.24
N PRO A 8 -9.85 -4.91 -14.97
CA PRO A 8 -10.07 -3.51 -15.35
C PRO A 8 -10.11 -2.53 -14.16
N TYR A 9 -10.71 -2.92 -13.03
CA TYR A 9 -10.76 -2.10 -11.82
C TYR A 9 -9.40 -1.94 -11.15
N GLN A 10 -8.53 -2.98 -11.18
CA GLN A 10 -7.17 -2.90 -10.67
C GLN A 10 -6.32 -1.92 -11.51
N ARG A 11 -6.47 -1.98 -12.83
CA ARG A 11 -5.80 -1.03 -13.73
C ARG A 11 -6.27 0.41 -13.50
N ARG A 12 -7.57 0.63 -13.31
CA ARG A 12 -8.09 1.97 -12.97
C ARG A 12 -7.48 2.47 -11.68
N TYR A 13 -7.42 1.64 -10.64
CA TYR A 13 -6.82 1.99 -9.37
C TYR A 13 -5.33 2.34 -9.51
N LEU A 14 -4.56 1.58 -10.28
CA LEU A 14 -3.13 1.84 -10.49
C LEU A 14 -2.88 3.09 -11.34
N ASN A 15 -3.73 3.37 -12.32
CA ASN A 15 -3.62 4.55 -13.18
C ASN A 15 -4.12 5.84 -12.50
N ASP A 16 -4.84 5.73 -11.41
CA ASP A 16 -5.22 6.90 -10.60
C ASP A 16 -4.00 7.44 -9.87
N THR A 17 -3.62 8.68 -10.18
CA THR A 17 -2.47 9.37 -9.59
C THR A 17 -2.81 10.20 -8.36
N SER A 18 -4.06 10.14 -7.87
CA SER A 18 -4.51 10.89 -6.71
C SER A 18 -3.65 10.61 -5.48
N ARG A 19 -3.38 11.67 -4.74
CA ARG A 19 -2.59 11.59 -3.49
C ARG A 19 -3.27 10.71 -2.45
N PHE A 20 -4.59 10.83 -2.33
CA PHE A 20 -5.42 10.03 -1.44
C PHE A 20 -6.34 9.14 -2.25
N LYS A 21 -6.26 7.84 -2.02
CA LYS A 21 -7.17 6.85 -2.62
C LYS A 21 -7.82 6.00 -1.55
N SER A 22 -9.10 5.76 -1.71
CA SER A 22 -9.83 4.79 -0.89
C SER A 22 -10.49 3.74 -1.78
N GLY A 23 -10.64 2.53 -1.25
CA GLY A 23 -11.26 1.45 -2.00
C GLY A 23 -12.02 0.49 -1.10
N MET A 24 -13.31 0.35 -1.37
CA MET A 24 -14.14 -0.68 -0.77
C MET A 24 -14.28 -1.84 -1.76
N TRP A 25 -13.54 -2.91 -1.52
CA TRP A 25 -13.50 -4.06 -2.44
C TRP A 25 -13.95 -5.33 -1.73
N SER A 26 -14.56 -6.24 -2.47
CA SER A 26 -14.96 -7.54 -1.94
C SER A 26 -13.76 -8.39 -1.54
N ARG A 27 -14.01 -9.46 -0.80
CA ARG A 27 -12.98 -10.46 -0.49
C ARG A 27 -12.46 -11.12 -1.77
N GLN A 28 -11.20 -11.51 -1.78
CA GLN A 28 -10.54 -12.23 -2.89
C GLN A 28 -10.53 -11.49 -4.25
N THR A 29 -10.67 -10.17 -4.24
CA THR A 29 -10.60 -9.34 -5.45
C THR A 29 -9.20 -8.75 -5.69
N GLY A 30 -8.19 -9.18 -4.93
CA GLY A 30 -6.81 -8.72 -5.11
C GLY A 30 -6.53 -7.33 -4.56
N LYS A 31 -7.22 -6.88 -3.49
CA LYS A 31 -6.95 -5.58 -2.84
C LYS A 31 -5.47 -5.42 -2.49
N THR A 32 -4.98 -6.28 -1.60
CA THR A 32 -3.59 -6.25 -1.11
C THR A 32 -2.61 -6.43 -2.26
N PHE A 33 -2.90 -7.35 -3.20
CA PHE A 33 -2.10 -7.52 -4.42
C PHE A 33 -1.95 -6.20 -5.20
N THR A 34 -3.04 -5.49 -5.44
CA THR A 34 -3.01 -4.26 -6.26
C THR A 34 -2.32 -3.10 -5.54
N THR A 35 -2.56 -2.92 -4.25
CA THR A 35 -1.95 -1.84 -3.48
C THR A 35 -0.47 -2.07 -3.20
N THR A 36 -0.06 -3.32 -2.97
CA THR A 36 1.37 -3.65 -2.86
C THR A 36 2.09 -3.51 -4.20
N LEU A 37 1.42 -3.82 -5.32
CA LEU A 37 1.96 -3.56 -6.65
C LEU A 37 2.20 -2.06 -6.88
N GLU A 38 1.25 -1.20 -6.50
CA GLU A 38 1.43 0.25 -6.56
C GLU A 38 2.68 0.71 -5.78
N ALA A 39 2.84 0.24 -4.55
CA ALA A 39 4.00 0.60 -3.72
C ALA A 39 5.33 0.13 -4.33
N VAL A 40 5.35 -1.07 -4.90
CA VAL A 40 6.53 -1.61 -5.59
C VAL A 40 6.85 -0.78 -6.84
N LEU A 41 5.86 -0.47 -7.67
CA LEU A 41 6.05 0.35 -8.88
C LEU A 41 6.57 1.75 -8.54
N ASP A 42 5.99 2.42 -7.51
CA ASP A 42 6.43 3.75 -7.06
C ASP A 42 7.88 3.73 -6.54
N CYS A 43 8.28 2.65 -5.86
CA CYS A 43 9.66 2.48 -5.42
C CYS A 43 10.61 2.22 -6.59
N LEU A 44 10.25 1.33 -7.52
CA LEU A 44 11.08 1.02 -8.69
C LEU A 44 11.24 2.25 -9.60
N ASP A 45 10.17 3.00 -9.83
CA ASP A 45 10.23 4.25 -10.61
C ASP A 45 11.18 5.27 -9.95
N ALA A 46 11.09 5.47 -8.64
CA ALA A 46 12.01 6.34 -7.92
C ALA A 46 13.47 5.89 -8.03
N GLU A 47 13.73 4.58 -7.91
CA GLU A 47 15.08 3.99 -8.07
C GLU A 47 15.66 4.26 -9.47
N THR A 48 14.85 4.20 -10.53
CA THR A 48 15.31 4.52 -11.90
C THR A 48 15.72 5.99 -12.02
N GLN A 49 15.05 6.88 -11.28
CA GLN A 49 15.34 8.32 -11.26
C GLN A 49 16.46 8.71 -10.27
N GLY A 50 17.11 7.75 -9.61
CA GLY A 50 18.11 8.03 -8.59
C GLY A 50 17.56 8.58 -7.28
N LYS A 51 16.25 8.42 -7.05
CA LYS A 51 15.53 8.86 -5.86
C LYS A 51 15.13 7.67 -5.01
N SER A 52 14.55 7.92 -3.84
CA SER A 52 14.00 6.87 -2.98
C SER A 52 12.55 7.17 -2.60
N ARG A 53 11.77 6.11 -2.40
CA ARG A 53 10.42 6.14 -1.85
C ARG A 53 10.30 5.22 -0.67
N ARG A 54 9.49 5.61 0.30
CA ARG A 54 9.23 4.80 1.48
C ARG A 54 7.73 4.57 1.61
N TRP A 55 7.37 3.31 1.80
CA TRP A 55 6.01 2.88 2.04
C TRP A 55 5.91 2.05 3.31
N THR A 56 4.87 2.28 4.10
CA THR A 56 4.48 1.42 5.21
C THR A 56 3.07 0.90 4.98
N ILE A 57 2.90 -0.40 5.07
CA ILE A 57 1.62 -1.10 5.03
C ILE A 57 1.23 -1.43 6.46
N LEU A 58 0.13 -0.84 6.90
CA LEU A 58 -0.46 -1.08 8.21
C LEU A 58 -1.56 -2.13 8.09
N SER A 59 -1.34 -3.30 8.67
CA SER A 59 -2.26 -4.44 8.63
C SER A 59 -2.89 -4.69 9.99
N VAL A 60 -4.02 -5.38 10.04
CA VAL A 60 -4.78 -5.65 11.28
C VAL A 60 -4.04 -6.54 12.27
N SER A 61 -3.05 -7.31 11.82
CA SER A 61 -2.25 -8.20 12.66
C SER A 61 -0.87 -8.46 12.06
N GLN A 62 0.04 -9.01 12.87
CA GLN A 62 1.37 -9.39 12.42
C GLN A 62 1.31 -10.49 11.33
N ALA A 63 0.39 -11.44 11.45
CA ALA A 63 0.19 -12.48 10.44
C ALA A 63 -0.25 -11.88 9.09
N ARG A 64 -1.15 -10.89 9.11
CA ARG A 64 -1.58 -10.17 7.89
C ARG A 64 -0.46 -9.28 7.33
N ALA A 65 0.36 -8.68 8.18
CA ALA A 65 1.53 -7.94 7.74
C ALA A 65 2.55 -8.84 7.02
N LEU A 66 2.79 -10.05 7.55
CA LEU A 66 3.65 -11.03 6.90
C LEU A 66 3.07 -11.51 5.56
N ASP A 67 1.76 -11.79 5.52
CA ASP A 67 1.07 -12.18 4.29
C ASP A 67 1.15 -11.09 3.21
N ALA A 68 0.92 -9.82 3.56
CA ALA A 68 1.08 -8.69 2.64
C ALA A 68 2.53 -8.53 2.13
N MET A 69 3.51 -8.83 2.99
CA MET A 69 4.92 -8.82 2.58
C MET A 69 5.25 -9.97 1.62
N ASP A 70 4.92 -11.21 1.97
CA ASP A 70 5.35 -12.39 1.22
C ASP A 70 4.53 -12.61 -0.06
N ASN A 71 3.19 -12.49 0.03
CA ASN A 71 2.24 -12.72 -1.06
C ASN A 71 1.84 -11.43 -1.81
N GLY A 72 2.35 -10.28 -1.39
CA GLY A 72 2.21 -9.01 -2.06
C GLY A 72 3.56 -8.47 -2.53
N VAL A 73 4.28 -7.77 -1.66
CA VAL A 73 5.51 -7.03 -2.01
C VAL A 73 6.57 -7.93 -2.64
N LYS A 74 6.95 -9.02 -1.97
CA LYS A 74 8.00 -9.94 -2.47
C LYS A 74 7.56 -10.68 -3.73
N LEU A 75 6.27 -11.03 -3.85
CA LEU A 75 5.74 -11.64 -5.07
C LEU A 75 5.97 -10.74 -6.28
N HIS A 76 5.65 -9.46 -6.17
CA HIS A 76 5.87 -8.49 -7.24
C HIS A 76 7.35 -8.30 -7.56
N LEU A 77 8.19 -8.17 -6.55
CA LEU A 77 9.64 -8.02 -6.75
C LEU A 77 10.25 -9.23 -7.47
N ARG A 78 9.82 -10.46 -7.15
CA ARG A 78 10.25 -11.67 -7.86
C ARG A 78 9.85 -11.64 -9.32
N ALA A 79 8.63 -11.20 -9.64
CA ALA A 79 8.18 -11.06 -11.01
C ALA A 79 8.99 -10.02 -11.79
N PHE A 80 9.28 -8.86 -11.19
CA PHE A 80 10.15 -7.84 -11.79
C PHE A 80 11.58 -8.33 -11.94
N LYS A 81 12.13 -8.99 -10.92
CA LYS A 81 13.46 -9.57 -10.98
C LYS A 81 13.60 -10.53 -12.16
N ALA A 82 12.68 -11.46 -12.34
CA ALA A 82 12.68 -12.38 -13.47
C ALA A 82 12.62 -11.65 -14.82
N GLY A 83 11.82 -10.58 -14.93
CA GLY A 83 11.78 -9.73 -16.13
C GLY A 83 13.08 -8.99 -16.40
N PHE A 84 13.71 -8.41 -15.40
CA PHE A 84 15.00 -7.73 -15.53
C PHE A 84 16.13 -8.70 -15.88
N GLU A 85 16.16 -9.88 -15.26
CA GLU A 85 17.13 -10.93 -15.57
C GLU A 85 17.01 -11.40 -17.03
N ALA A 86 15.78 -11.57 -17.53
CA ALA A 86 15.53 -11.93 -18.93
C ALA A 86 16.05 -10.85 -19.92
N LEU A 87 16.11 -9.59 -19.49
CA LEU A 87 16.65 -8.47 -20.27
C LEU A 87 18.12 -8.19 -19.96
N SER A 88 18.80 -9.04 -19.19
CA SER A 88 20.18 -8.85 -18.73
C SER A 88 20.40 -7.53 -17.96
N VAL A 89 19.37 -7.03 -17.26
CA VAL A 89 19.43 -5.84 -16.44
C VAL A 89 19.64 -6.26 -14.97
N PRO A 90 20.68 -5.74 -14.28
CA PRO A 90 20.90 -6.06 -12.88
C PRO A 90 19.73 -5.63 -12.00
N PHE A 91 19.27 -6.52 -11.15
CA PHE A 91 18.24 -6.25 -10.16
C PHE A 91 18.69 -6.73 -8.78
N ALA A 92 18.61 -5.85 -7.79
CA ALA A 92 18.96 -6.17 -6.41
C ALA A 92 17.86 -5.69 -5.45
N ALA A 93 17.57 -6.51 -4.47
CA ALA A 93 16.70 -6.17 -3.34
C ALA A 93 17.18 -6.94 -2.10
N ASN A 94 17.12 -6.30 -0.93
CA ASN A 94 17.35 -6.96 0.35
C ASN A 94 16.00 -7.25 1.00
N GLU A 95 15.65 -8.53 1.08
CA GLU A 95 14.37 -9.02 1.59
C GLU A 95 14.51 -9.51 3.04
N LEU A 96 13.84 -8.82 3.96
CA LEU A 96 13.69 -9.22 5.35
C LEU A 96 12.27 -9.77 5.59
N ALA A 97 11.97 -10.24 6.82
CA ALA A 97 10.64 -10.80 7.12
C ALA A 97 9.51 -9.79 6.90
N PHE A 98 9.68 -8.55 7.33
CA PHE A 98 8.66 -7.50 7.29
C PHE A 98 9.10 -6.24 6.50
N GLU A 99 10.21 -6.30 5.83
CA GLU A 99 10.76 -5.14 5.13
C GLU A 99 11.53 -5.57 3.88
N VAL A 100 11.41 -4.77 2.82
CA VAL A 100 12.26 -4.85 1.64
C VAL A 100 12.96 -3.52 1.44
N ARG A 101 14.25 -3.57 1.11
CA ARG A 101 15.07 -2.40 0.77
C ARG A 101 15.65 -2.55 -0.62
N LEU A 102 15.58 -1.47 -1.40
CA LEU A 102 16.18 -1.35 -2.71
C LEU A 102 17.49 -0.55 -2.63
N PRO A 103 18.38 -0.69 -3.64
CA PRO A 103 19.77 -0.19 -3.57
C PRO A 103 19.92 1.32 -3.30
N LYS A 104 19.02 2.15 -3.82
CA LYS A 104 19.07 3.63 -3.66
C LYS A 104 18.29 4.15 -2.47
N GLY A 105 17.82 3.23 -1.58
CA GLY A 105 17.20 3.56 -0.31
C GLY A 105 15.68 3.55 -0.30
N SER A 106 15.03 3.12 -1.39
CA SER A 106 13.59 2.85 -1.34
C SER A 106 13.31 1.68 -0.42
N ARG A 107 12.20 1.77 0.32
CA ARG A 107 11.85 0.79 1.34
C ARG A 107 10.35 0.57 1.39
N ILE A 108 9.95 -0.69 1.50
CA ILE A 108 8.56 -1.09 1.81
C ILE A 108 8.59 -1.94 3.06
N ARG A 109 7.80 -1.59 4.06
CA ARG A 109 7.63 -2.40 5.27
C ARG A 109 6.15 -2.68 5.55
N CYS A 110 5.89 -3.84 6.15
CA CYS A 110 4.57 -4.25 6.59
C CYS A 110 4.58 -4.43 8.11
N VAL A 111 3.67 -3.78 8.83
CA VAL A 111 3.60 -3.84 10.28
C VAL A 111 2.16 -3.98 10.76
N ALA A 112 1.97 -4.62 11.92
CA ALA A 112 0.68 -4.60 12.59
C ALA A 112 0.38 -3.18 13.09
N ALA A 113 -0.82 -2.69 12.75
CA ALA A 113 -1.25 -1.35 13.12
C ALA A 113 -1.73 -1.30 14.57
N ASN A 114 -1.24 -0.29 15.27
CA ASN A 114 -1.82 0.21 16.50
C ASN A 114 -1.57 1.72 16.57
N PRO A 115 -2.22 2.48 17.46
CA PRO A 115 -2.03 3.92 17.56
C PRO A 115 -0.58 4.35 17.80
N ASP A 116 0.21 3.55 18.52
CA ASP A 116 1.61 3.88 18.82
C ASP A 116 2.51 3.65 17.60
N THR A 117 2.32 2.55 16.87
CA THR A 117 3.07 2.32 15.62
C THR A 117 2.69 3.32 14.52
N ALA A 118 1.47 3.86 14.54
CA ALA A 118 1.02 4.88 13.60
C ALA A 118 1.62 6.27 13.89
N ARG A 119 1.93 6.57 15.16
CA ARG A 119 2.54 7.84 15.54
C ARG A 119 3.95 7.96 14.97
N GLY A 120 4.28 9.16 14.53
CA GLY A 120 5.64 9.47 14.04
C GLY A 120 5.98 8.89 12.66
N MET A 121 5.04 8.26 11.97
CA MET A 121 5.26 7.86 10.59
C MET A 121 5.36 9.07 9.67
N THR A 122 6.34 9.06 8.78
CA THR A 122 6.60 10.12 7.79
C THR A 122 6.85 9.54 6.41
N GLU A 123 6.06 8.55 6.04
CA GLU A 123 6.20 7.74 4.84
C GLU A 123 4.85 7.66 4.10
N ASN A 124 4.85 7.22 2.85
CA ASN A 124 3.61 6.85 2.18
C ASN A 124 2.96 5.67 2.92
N LEU A 125 1.64 5.66 3.01
CA LEU A 125 0.93 4.68 3.81
C LEU A 125 -0.13 3.93 3.00
N ILE A 126 -0.24 2.64 3.31
CA ILE A 126 -1.37 1.78 2.95
C ILE A 126 -2.01 1.28 4.25
N LEU A 127 -3.28 1.61 4.47
CA LEU A 127 -4.11 1.04 5.54
C LEU A 127 -4.87 -0.15 4.95
N ASP A 128 -4.35 -1.35 5.17
CA ASP A 128 -4.93 -2.58 4.65
C ASP A 128 -5.98 -3.14 5.61
N GLU A 129 -7.14 -3.49 5.08
CA GLU A 129 -8.34 -3.94 5.82
C GLU A 129 -8.74 -2.95 6.94
N PHE A 130 -8.73 -1.65 6.62
CA PHE A 130 -8.88 -0.57 7.59
C PHE A 130 -10.16 -0.62 8.42
N ALA A 131 -11.30 -1.05 7.86
CA ALA A 131 -12.54 -1.22 8.61
C ALA A 131 -12.43 -2.25 9.74
N HIS A 132 -11.49 -3.19 9.64
CA HIS A 132 -11.32 -4.29 10.61
C HIS A 132 -10.26 -4.03 11.69
N HIS A 133 -9.62 -2.85 11.67
CA HIS A 133 -8.71 -2.47 12.74
C HIS A 133 -9.50 -2.21 14.03
N LYS A 134 -9.01 -2.76 15.13
CA LYS A 134 -9.69 -2.75 16.43
C LYS A 134 -10.03 -1.33 16.93
N ASP A 135 -9.18 -0.34 16.62
CA ASP A 135 -9.41 1.07 16.92
C ASP A 135 -9.00 1.94 15.72
N ASN A 136 -9.78 1.85 14.62
CA ASN A 136 -9.48 2.57 13.40
C ASN A 136 -9.56 4.09 13.55
N ARG A 137 -10.37 4.61 14.50
CA ARG A 137 -10.43 6.05 14.79
C ARG A 137 -9.17 6.57 15.48
N ALA A 138 -8.61 5.83 16.45
CA ALA A 138 -7.37 6.22 17.10
C ALA A 138 -6.17 6.13 16.15
N ILE A 139 -6.11 5.08 15.31
CA ILE A 139 -5.11 4.95 14.24
C ILE A 139 -5.21 6.14 13.28
N TRP A 140 -6.42 6.49 12.82
CA TRP A 140 -6.65 7.63 11.95
C TRP A 140 -6.13 8.94 12.54
N LYS A 141 -6.46 9.22 13.81
CA LYS A 141 -5.97 10.41 14.51
C LYS A 141 -4.43 10.45 14.60
N ALA A 142 -3.81 9.30 14.83
CA ALA A 142 -2.35 9.18 14.90
C ALA A 142 -1.65 9.46 13.57
N LEU A 143 -2.35 9.25 12.43
CA LEU A 143 -1.83 9.47 11.08
C LEU A 143 -2.03 10.90 10.55
N PHE A 144 -2.70 11.78 11.30
CA PHE A 144 -2.97 13.14 10.86
C PHE A 144 -1.72 13.91 10.40
N PRO A 145 -0.54 13.80 11.07
CA PRO A 145 0.67 14.46 10.60
C PRO A 145 1.13 14.00 9.21
N VAL A 146 0.87 12.73 8.85
CA VAL A 146 1.18 12.20 7.51
C VAL A 146 0.25 12.82 6.46
N ILE A 147 -1.04 12.90 6.78
CA ILE A 147 -2.06 13.45 5.88
C ILE A 147 -1.78 14.93 5.57
N SER A 148 -1.21 15.67 6.52
CA SER A 148 -0.87 17.08 6.37
C SER A 148 0.33 17.34 5.46
N ARG A 149 1.18 16.36 5.20
CA ARG A 149 2.37 16.51 4.34
C ARG A 149 2.01 16.37 2.86
N PRO A 150 2.30 17.37 2.01
CA PRO A 150 1.85 17.38 0.60
C PRO A 150 2.54 16.34 -0.28
N ASP A 151 3.70 15.85 0.13
CA ASP A 151 4.55 14.91 -0.60
C ASP A 151 4.22 13.44 -0.34
N LEU A 152 3.35 13.14 0.65
CA LEU A 152 3.03 11.78 1.05
C LEU A 152 1.67 11.32 0.52
N LYS A 153 1.62 10.06 0.15
CA LYS A 153 0.44 9.35 -0.38
C LYS A 153 -0.23 8.52 0.72
N LEU A 154 -1.55 8.44 0.70
CA LEU A 154 -2.32 7.59 1.60
C LEU A 154 -3.29 6.72 0.81
N ARG A 155 -3.29 5.44 1.10
CA ARG A 155 -4.21 4.42 0.56
C ARG A 155 -5.00 3.82 1.70
N VAL A 156 -6.32 3.81 1.58
CA VAL A 156 -7.22 3.24 2.58
C VAL A 156 -8.08 2.20 1.89
N ILE A 157 -7.84 0.93 2.16
CA ILE A 157 -8.56 -0.16 1.52
C ILE A 157 -9.15 -1.11 2.55
N SER A 158 -10.34 -1.62 2.26
CA SER A 158 -10.98 -2.61 3.12
C SER A 158 -12.12 -3.34 2.40
N THR A 159 -12.50 -4.49 2.94
CA THR A 159 -13.88 -4.95 2.84
C THR A 159 -14.76 -4.14 3.79
N PRO A 160 -16.09 -4.04 3.57
CA PRO A 160 -16.99 -3.36 4.50
C PRO A 160 -16.91 -3.99 5.90
N GLY A 161 -16.78 -3.17 6.93
CA GLY A 161 -16.77 -3.61 8.33
C GLY A 161 -18.06 -3.35 9.08
N GLY A 162 -18.91 -2.47 8.53
CA GLY A 162 -20.16 -2.02 9.16
C GLY A 162 -20.39 -0.53 8.96
N VAL A 163 -21.41 -0.01 9.62
CA VAL A 163 -21.80 1.40 9.59
C VAL A 163 -21.20 2.12 10.81
N GLY A 164 -20.74 3.36 10.61
CA GLY A 164 -20.31 4.24 11.70
C GLY A 164 -18.85 4.14 12.11
N ASP A 165 -18.04 3.31 11.45
CA ASP A 165 -16.60 3.32 11.64
C ASP A 165 -15.90 4.41 10.78
N LYS A 166 -14.59 4.62 10.98
CA LYS A 166 -13.86 5.66 10.23
C LYS A 166 -13.74 5.33 8.74
N PHE A 167 -13.70 4.06 8.36
CA PHE A 167 -13.68 3.66 6.96
C PHE A 167 -15.01 3.98 6.27
N HIS A 168 -16.13 3.67 6.93
CA HIS A 168 -17.46 4.05 6.44
C HIS A 168 -17.57 5.56 6.20
N GLU A 169 -17.11 6.40 7.14
CA GLU A 169 -17.09 7.85 6.97
C GLU A 169 -16.28 8.26 5.71
N ILE A 170 -15.07 7.74 5.53
CA ILE A 170 -14.22 8.03 4.35
C ILE A 170 -14.95 7.67 3.06
N MET A 171 -15.67 6.55 3.04
CA MET A 171 -16.35 6.06 1.84
C MET A 171 -17.68 6.76 1.54
N THR A 172 -18.33 7.36 2.53
CA THR A 172 -19.68 7.95 2.37
C THR A 172 -19.70 9.48 2.42
N ASP A 173 -18.66 10.11 2.94
CA ASP A 173 -18.55 11.57 3.01
C ASP A 173 -18.49 12.18 1.58
N PRO A 174 -19.48 12.99 1.16
CA PRO A 174 -19.47 13.61 -0.16
C PRO A 174 -18.33 14.62 -0.35
N GLU A 175 -17.80 15.18 0.74
CA GLU A 175 -16.67 16.12 0.73
C GLU A 175 -15.31 15.41 0.91
N SER A 176 -15.29 14.10 0.83
CA SER A 176 -14.06 13.31 1.00
C SER A 176 -13.01 13.69 -0.04
N VAL A 177 -11.81 13.96 0.44
CA VAL A 177 -10.62 14.24 -0.39
C VAL A 177 -10.05 12.98 -1.08
N PHE A 178 -10.64 11.81 -0.83
CA PHE A 178 -10.21 10.55 -1.41
C PHE A 178 -10.84 10.30 -2.77
N SER A 179 -10.02 9.95 -3.76
CA SER A 179 -10.48 9.27 -4.97
C SER A 179 -10.98 7.87 -4.59
N ARG A 180 -12.08 7.41 -5.21
CA ARG A 180 -12.78 6.16 -4.89
C ARG A 180 -12.90 5.25 -6.09
#